data_5abbabfc32044cbe0b53e81fb7c2d648
#
_entry.id   5abbabfc32044cbe0b53e81fb7c2d648
#
_cell.length_a   1.000
_cell.length_b   1.000
_cell.length_c   1.000
_cell.angle_alpha   90.00
_cell.angle_beta   90.00
_cell.angle_gamma   90.00
#
_symmetry.space_group_name_H-M   'P 1'
#
loop_
_entity.id
_entity.type
_entity.pdbx_description
1 polymer ?
#
loop_
_entity_poly.entity_id
_entity_poly.type
_entity_poly.pdbx_seq_one_letter_code
_entity_poly.pdbx_strand_id
1 'polypeptide(L)'
;MSRAIRAAAPVIDMHSHFLPKNWPDYAAKFGGEGWPSMRHEAPLPLGTYGYGRSCDAMLMKGGDDFRPVTRACWDMGARVEDLDLNGIDHQVISATPILFQWSRDKDVAAEVARHMNEAALEMCAEPAAKGRFSALCQVPLQDVSTACRVLEEAMASGHVGVQIGNHVGKEDLGQPELVDFLSHCASIGAPVLVHPWDMCNPEGRLSDHMMQWTVGMPLETHLSVTSMILGGAFDRLPRNLKLCFAHGLSLIHI
;
A
#
# COMPACT_ATOMS: atom_id res chain seq x y z
N MET A 1 17.12 13.33 -25.08
CA MET A 1 17.57 14.63 -24.52
C MET A 1 18.39 14.38 -23.27
N SER A 2 19.53 15.04 -23.19
CA SER A 2 20.67 14.75 -22.32
C SER A 2 20.32 14.82 -20.81
N ARG A 3 20.70 13.78 -20.07
CA ARG A 3 20.73 13.66 -18.60
C ARG A 3 21.84 14.53 -17.95
N ALA A 4 22.31 15.55 -18.65
CA ALA A 4 23.33 16.47 -18.14
C ALA A 4 22.67 17.60 -17.36
N ILE A 5 23.06 17.74 -16.10
CA ILE A 5 22.69 18.71 -15.08
C ILE A 5 21.64 18.17 -14.09
N ARG A 6 22.00 17.11 -13.37
CA ARG A 6 21.44 16.83 -12.05
C ARG A 6 22.59 16.69 -11.05
N ALA A 7 23.15 17.79 -10.63
CA ALA A 7 23.84 17.91 -9.36
C ALA A 7 22.79 18.17 -8.26
N ALA A 8 21.75 17.36 -8.21
CA ALA A 8 20.65 17.50 -7.26
C ALA A 8 20.48 16.19 -6.51
N ALA A 9 19.99 16.26 -5.28
CA ALA A 9 19.61 15.11 -4.49
C ALA A 9 18.75 14.12 -5.30
N PRO A 10 18.83 12.80 -5.06
CA PRO A 10 18.06 11.80 -5.77
C PRO A 10 16.56 12.06 -5.60
N VAL A 11 15.79 11.82 -6.66
CA VAL A 11 14.33 11.86 -6.62
C VAL A 11 13.83 10.50 -6.15
N ILE A 12 13.17 10.49 -5.00
CA ILE A 12 12.66 9.28 -4.37
C ILE A 12 11.13 9.35 -4.37
N ASP A 13 10.49 8.37 -5.01
CA ASP A 13 9.06 8.17 -4.90
C ASP A 13 8.78 7.27 -3.67
N MET A 14 8.13 7.85 -2.67
CA MET A 14 7.82 7.19 -1.39
C MET A 14 6.47 6.48 -1.38
N HIS A 15 5.66 6.61 -2.44
CA HIS A 15 4.31 6.09 -2.46
C HIS A 15 3.98 5.41 -3.78
N SER A 16 4.18 4.12 -3.83
CA SER A 16 3.79 3.28 -4.96
C SER A 16 3.36 1.90 -4.52
N HIS A 17 2.53 1.25 -5.33
CA HIS A 17 2.01 -0.07 -5.02
C HIS A 17 2.52 -1.11 -5.99
N PHE A 18 2.66 -2.34 -5.49
CA PHE A 18 2.93 -3.51 -6.30
C PHE A 18 1.81 -4.54 -6.17
N LEU A 19 1.76 -5.44 -7.13
CA LEU A 19 0.98 -6.67 -7.12
C LEU A 19 1.94 -7.81 -7.42
N PRO A 20 1.88 -8.94 -6.72
CA PRO A 20 2.68 -10.10 -7.10
C PRO A 20 2.17 -10.65 -8.43
N LYS A 21 3.07 -11.06 -9.32
CA LYS A 21 2.71 -11.64 -10.62
C LYS A 21 1.87 -12.91 -10.47
N ASN A 22 2.26 -13.73 -9.51
CA ASN A 22 1.58 -14.98 -9.18
C ASN A 22 1.21 -14.94 -7.71
N TRP A 23 -0.04 -15.22 -7.41
CA TRP A 23 -0.52 -15.34 -6.04
C TRP A 23 -1.13 -16.71 -5.81
N PRO A 24 -1.05 -17.24 -4.58
CA PRO A 24 -1.74 -18.47 -4.25
C PRO A 24 -3.25 -18.30 -4.43
N ASP A 25 -3.93 -19.41 -4.73
CA ASP A 25 -5.38 -19.45 -4.62
C ASP A 25 -5.76 -19.45 -3.13
N TYR A 26 -5.93 -18.26 -2.58
CA TYR A 26 -6.31 -18.10 -1.18
C TYR A 26 -7.71 -18.64 -0.89
N ALA A 27 -8.62 -18.64 -1.85
CA ALA A 27 -9.95 -19.22 -1.69
C ALA A 27 -9.87 -20.74 -1.51
N ALA A 28 -9.05 -21.42 -2.32
CA ALA A 28 -8.80 -22.84 -2.16
C ALA A 28 -8.06 -23.16 -0.86
N LYS A 29 -7.15 -22.29 -0.41
CA LYS A 29 -6.31 -22.52 0.77
C LYS A 29 -7.06 -22.29 2.08
N PHE A 30 -7.80 -21.20 2.19
CA PHE A 30 -8.43 -20.73 3.44
C PHE A 30 -9.96 -20.78 3.42
N GLY A 31 -10.57 -21.05 2.26
CA GLY A 31 -12.00 -20.92 2.07
C GLY A 31 -12.47 -19.45 2.06
N GLY A 32 -13.80 -19.27 2.03
CA GLY A 32 -14.44 -17.96 2.03
C GLY A 32 -14.42 -17.27 0.67
N GLU A 33 -15.16 -16.18 0.58
CA GLU A 33 -15.34 -15.38 -0.63
C GLU A 33 -14.59 -14.05 -0.55
N GLY A 34 -14.60 -13.28 -1.64
CA GLY A 34 -14.07 -11.91 -1.67
C GLY A 34 -12.55 -11.80 -1.75
N TRP A 35 -11.85 -12.90 -2.05
CA TRP A 35 -10.40 -12.87 -2.21
C TRP A 35 -9.99 -12.05 -3.43
N PRO A 36 -8.97 -11.20 -3.30
CA PRO A 36 -8.39 -10.54 -4.46
C PRO A 36 -7.64 -11.57 -5.32
N SER A 37 -7.70 -11.38 -6.62
CA SER A 37 -6.96 -12.16 -7.61
C SER A 37 -6.62 -11.29 -8.81
N MET A 38 -5.80 -11.79 -9.72
CA MET A 38 -5.43 -11.06 -10.93
C MET A 38 -5.73 -11.92 -12.17
N ARG A 39 -6.49 -11.37 -13.09
CA ARG A 39 -6.76 -11.97 -14.41
C ARG A 39 -5.89 -11.26 -15.43
N HIS A 40 -4.87 -11.95 -15.92
CA HIS A 40 -4.05 -11.45 -17.02
C HIS A 40 -4.87 -11.46 -18.32
N GLU A 41 -4.83 -10.36 -19.04
CA GLU A 41 -5.54 -10.18 -20.30
C GLU A 41 -4.54 -9.79 -21.40
N ALA A 42 -4.96 -9.93 -22.66
CA ALA A 42 -4.26 -9.26 -23.73
C ALA A 42 -4.31 -7.74 -23.50
N PRO A 43 -3.24 -6.98 -23.83
CA PRO A 43 -3.23 -5.54 -23.62
C PRO A 43 -4.47 -4.90 -24.23
N LEU A 44 -5.24 -4.20 -23.39
CA LEU A 44 -6.43 -3.48 -23.84
C LEU A 44 -6.01 -2.17 -24.50
N PRO A 45 -6.74 -1.68 -25.52
CA PRO A 45 -6.41 -0.46 -26.22
C PRO A 45 -6.29 0.75 -25.27
N LEU A 46 -5.45 1.70 -25.65
CA LEU A 46 -5.36 3.00 -24.98
C LEU A 46 -6.76 3.63 -24.86
N GLY A 47 -7.04 4.17 -23.67
CA GLY A 47 -8.33 4.80 -23.38
C GLY A 47 -9.43 3.84 -22.91
N THR A 48 -9.22 2.52 -22.96
CA THR A 48 -10.10 1.57 -22.28
C THR A 48 -10.06 1.91 -20.78
N TYR A 49 -11.21 2.05 -20.15
CA TYR A 49 -11.37 2.51 -18.76
C TYR A 49 -10.84 3.93 -18.46
N GLY A 50 -10.64 4.78 -19.47
CA GLY A 50 -10.18 6.17 -19.27
C GLY A 50 -8.71 6.33 -18.92
N TYR A 51 -7.90 5.27 -18.96
CA TYR A 51 -6.46 5.35 -18.75
C TYR A 51 -5.72 5.65 -20.05
N GLY A 52 -4.76 6.58 -20.01
CA GLY A 52 -3.89 6.91 -21.14
C GLY A 52 -2.83 5.84 -21.47
N ARG A 53 -2.91 4.66 -20.85
CA ARG A 53 -2.00 3.51 -21.04
C ARG A 53 -2.80 2.25 -21.34
N SER A 54 -2.16 1.25 -21.96
CA SER A 54 -2.71 -0.10 -22.09
C SER A 54 -2.82 -0.76 -20.72
N CYS A 55 -3.88 -1.52 -20.51
CA CYS A 55 -4.06 -2.35 -19.31
C CYS A 55 -3.67 -3.78 -19.67
N ASP A 56 -2.86 -4.41 -18.84
CA ASP A 56 -2.30 -5.74 -19.10
C ASP A 56 -2.95 -6.82 -18.22
N ALA A 57 -3.70 -6.41 -17.20
CA ALA A 57 -4.47 -7.30 -16.34
C ALA A 57 -5.63 -6.56 -15.66
N MET A 58 -6.57 -7.34 -15.15
CA MET A 58 -7.66 -6.90 -14.30
C MET A 58 -7.43 -7.42 -12.89
N LEU A 59 -7.33 -6.51 -11.92
CA LEU A 59 -7.40 -6.86 -10.50
C LEU A 59 -8.85 -7.18 -10.17
N MET A 60 -9.07 -8.34 -9.56
CA MET A 60 -10.39 -8.87 -9.23
C MET A 60 -10.64 -8.79 -7.73
N LYS A 61 -11.90 -8.64 -7.31
CA LYS A 61 -12.33 -8.79 -5.93
C LYS A 61 -13.54 -9.73 -5.89
N GLY A 62 -13.35 -10.91 -5.33
CA GLY A 62 -14.42 -11.91 -5.23
C GLY A 62 -14.96 -12.43 -6.56
N GLY A 63 -14.16 -12.36 -7.63
CA GLY A 63 -14.58 -12.74 -8.99
C GLY A 63 -15.08 -11.56 -9.84
N ASP A 64 -15.37 -10.42 -9.25
CA ASP A 64 -15.79 -9.20 -9.96
C ASP A 64 -14.58 -8.35 -10.40
N ASP A 65 -14.71 -7.67 -11.53
CA ASP A 65 -13.74 -6.70 -12.02
C ASP A 65 -13.63 -5.52 -11.05
N PHE A 66 -12.42 -5.31 -10.51
CA PHE A 66 -12.19 -4.25 -9.53
C PHE A 66 -11.41 -3.07 -10.11
N ARG A 67 -10.25 -3.35 -10.74
CA ARG A 67 -9.40 -2.30 -11.28
C ARG A 67 -8.49 -2.81 -12.41
N PRO A 68 -8.45 -2.14 -13.57
CA PRO A 68 -7.46 -2.42 -14.59
C PRO A 68 -6.07 -1.98 -14.11
N VAL A 69 -5.05 -2.77 -14.42
CA VAL A 69 -3.66 -2.52 -14.01
C VAL A 69 -2.68 -2.76 -15.14
N THR A 70 -1.59 -2.01 -15.14
CA THR A 70 -0.50 -2.17 -16.11
C THR A 70 0.54 -3.17 -15.59
N ARG A 71 1.31 -3.75 -16.49
CA ARG A 71 2.34 -4.72 -16.12
C ARG A 71 3.43 -4.14 -15.22
N ALA A 72 3.62 -2.82 -15.17
CA ALA A 72 4.53 -2.17 -14.23
C ALA A 72 4.16 -2.41 -12.75
N CYS A 73 2.95 -2.91 -12.45
CA CYS A 73 2.58 -3.31 -11.11
C CYS A 73 3.30 -4.58 -10.62
N TRP A 74 3.77 -5.46 -11.54
CA TRP A 74 4.42 -6.74 -11.20
C TRP A 74 5.68 -7.06 -12.00
N ASP A 75 6.02 -6.28 -13.03
CA ASP A 75 7.19 -6.47 -13.87
C ASP A 75 8.21 -5.37 -13.58
N MET A 76 9.34 -5.75 -13.00
CA MET A 76 10.35 -4.79 -12.57
C MET A 76 11.07 -4.12 -13.75
N GLY A 77 11.16 -4.77 -14.90
CA GLY A 77 11.70 -4.15 -16.12
C GLY A 77 10.80 -3.00 -16.60
N ALA A 78 9.49 -3.28 -16.75
CA ALA A 78 8.52 -2.26 -17.13
C ALA A 78 8.45 -1.11 -16.08
N ARG A 79 8.59 -1.44 -14.79
CA ARG A 79 8.61 -0.43 -13.72
C ARG A 79 9.85 0.46 -13.80
N VAL A 80 11.02 -0.09 -14.10
CA VAL A 80 12.26 0.70 -14.32
C VAL A 80 12.13 1.63 -15.52
N GLU A 81 11.51 1.16 -16.61
CA GLU A 81 11.21 2.02 -17.76
C GLU A 81 10.34 3.22 -17.37
N ASP A 82 9.30 3.00 -16.54
CA ASP A 82 8.45 4.06 -16.01
C ASP A 82 9.25 5.03 -15.11
N LEU A 83 10.12 4.55 -14.23
CA LEU A 83 10.98 5.41 -13.41
C LEU A 83 11.90 6.28 -14.28
N ASP A 84 12.49 5.70 -15.32
CA ASP A 84 13.37 6.42 -16.23
C ASP A 84 12.63 7.51 -16.99
N LEU A 85 11.40 7.25 -17.46
CA LEU A 85 10.55 8.22 -18.14
C LEU A 85 10.17 9.39 -17.22
N ASN A 86 9.94 9.13 -15.95
CA ASN A 86 9.52 10.16 -14.97
C ASN A 86 10.69 10.79 -14.20
N GLY A 87 11.94 10.35 -14.47
CA GLY A 87 13.12 10.89 -13.81
C GLY A 87 13.19 10.59 -12.32
N ILE A 88 12.61 9.46 -11.88
CA ILE A 88 12.66 8.96 -10.50
C ILE A 88 13.91 8.10 -10.36
N ASP A 89 14.72 8.34 -9.34
CA ASP A 89 15.97 7.60 -9.12
C ASP A 89 15.74 6.35 -8.25
N HIS A 90 14.83 6.42 -7.28
CA HIS A 90 14.50 5.32 -6.38
C HIS A 90 13.02 5.32 -6.04
N GLN A 91 12.44 4.14 -5.84
CA GLN A 91 11.03 4.00 -5.49
C GLN A 91 10.86 3.06 -4.30
N VAL A 92 10.00 3.46 -3.37
CA VAL A 92 9.58 2.60 -2.25
C VAL A 92 8.26 1.95 -2.64
N ILE A 93 8.24 0.63 -2.75
CA ILE A 93 7.05 -0.14 -3.10
C ILE A 93 6.34 -0.67 -1.86
N SER A 94 5.04 -0.77 -1.92
CA SER A 94 4.20 -1.35 -0.87
C SER A 94 3.06 -2.16 -1.48
N ALA A 95 2.51 -3.12 -0.74
CA ALA A 95 1.38 -3.90 -1.24
C ALA A 95 0.16 -2.99 -1.50
N THR A 96 -0.59 -3.27 -2.56
CA THR A 96 -1.87 -2.58 -2.79
C THR A 96 -2.82 -2.85 -1.62
N PRO A 97 -3.49 -1.82 -1.03
CA PRO A 97 -4.28 -1.97 0.20
C PRO A 97 -5.39 -3.03 0.19
N ILE A 98 -5.90 -3.41 -0.99
CA ILE A 98 -6.84 -4.54 -1.12
C ILE A 98 -6.26 -5.85 -0.57
N LEU A 99 -4.95 -5.93 -0.39
CA LEU A 99 -4.22 -7.09 0.13
C LEU A 99 -4.06 -7.09 1.66
N PHE A 100 -4.52 -6.08 2.38
CA PHE A 100 -4.42 -6.04 3.85
C PHE A 100 -5.19 -7.18 4.53
N GLN A 101 -6.38 -7.52 4.04
CA GLN A 101 -7.21 -8.64 4.50
C GLN A 101 -7.56 -8.62 6.02
N TRP A 102 -7.64 -7.44 6.62
CA TRP A 102 -7.87 -7.26 8.07
C TRP A 102 -9.28 -7.61 8.55
N SER A 103 -10.22 -7.87 7.64
CA SER A 103 -11.55 -8.42 7.97
C SER A 103 -11.53 -9.93 8.19
N ARG A 104 -10.39 -10.60 7.96
CA ARG A 104 -10.23 -12.05 8.10
C ARG A 104 -9.61 -12.41 9.46
N ASP A 105 -9.60 -13.71 9.76
CA ASP A 105 -8.87 -14.23 10.90
C ASP A 105 -7.42 -13.74 10.89
N LYS A 106 -6.87 -13.42 12.07
CA LYS A 106 -5.55 -12.82 12.23
C LYS A 106 -4.41 -13.68 11.70
N ASP A 107 -4.53 -15.00 11.85
CA ASP A 107 -3.47 -15.93 11.40
C ASP A 107 -3.49 -16.05 9.87
N VAL A 108 -4.69 -16.04 9.27
CA VAL A 108 -4.87 -15.97 7.82
C VAL A 108 -4.31 -14.64 7.26
N ALA A 109 -4.65 -13.53 7.88
CA ALA A 109 -4.14 -12.21 7.46
C ALA A 109 -2.62 -12.11 7.65
N ALA A 110 -2.06 -12.72 8.69
CA ALA A 110 -0.62 -12.79 8.92
C ALA A 110 0.11 -13.60 7.83
N GLU A 111 -0.48 -14.72 7.40
CA GLU A 111 0.10 -15.52 6.32
C GLU A 111 0.07 -14.78 4.98
N VAL A 112 -1.05 -14.12 4.66
CA VAL A 112 -1.12 -13.24 3.47
C VAL A 112 -0.10 -12.11 3.55
N ALA A 113 0.04 -11.47 4.73
CA ALA A 113 1.02 -10.41 4.93
C ALA A 113 2.46 -10.90 4.69
N ARG A 114 2.86 -12.04 5.26
CA ARG A 114 4.19 -12.63 5.05
C ARG A 114 4.45 -12.93 3.57
N HIS A 115 3.49 -13.52 2.88
CA HIS A 115 3.62 -13.79 1.45
C HIS A 115 3.80 -12.51 0.63
N MET A 116 3.03 -11.45 0.92
CA MET A 116 3.20 -10.17 0.22
C MET A 116 4.55 -9.52 0.55
N ASN A 117 4.99 -9.61 1.81
CA ASN A 117 6.28 -9.09 2.23
C ASN A 117 7.44 -9.82 1.53
N GLU A 118 7.39 -11.14 1.45
CA GLU A 118 8.38 -11.93 0.71
C GLU A 118 8.40 -11.56 -0.78
N ALA A 119 7.24 -11.52 -1.43
CA ALA A 119 7.12 -11.12 -2.84
C ALA A 119 7.70 -9.71 -3.11
N ALA A 120 7.51 -8.76 -2.19
CA ALA A 120 8.07 -7.42 -2.32
C ALA A 120 9.60 -7.43 -2.33
N LEU A 121 10.24 -8.20 -1.43
CA LEU A 121 11.70 -8.33 -1.38
C LEU A 121 12.24 -9.07 -2.59
N GLU A 122 11.57 -10.14 -3.04
CA GLU A 122 11.93 -10.86 -4.27
C GLU A 122 11.91 -9.91 -5.48
N MET A 123 10.86 -9.09 -5.63
CA MET A 123 10.78 -8.09 -6.69
C MET A 123 11.92 -7.06 -6.59
N CYS A 124 12.24 -6.57 -5.41
CA CYS A 124 13.36 -5.64 -5.21
C CYS A 124 14.72 -6.28 -5.56
N ALA A 125 14.87 -7.58 -5.36
CA ALA A 125 16.10 -8.33 -5.63
C ALA A 125 16.25 -8.77 -7.10
N GLU A 126 15.22 -8.66 -7.93
CA GLU A 126 15.30 -9.01 -9.34
C GLU A 126 16.44 -8.22 -10.05
N PRO A 127 17.22 -8.84 -10.93
CA PRO A 127 18.24 -8.11 -11.72
C PRO A 127 17.65 -6.94 -12.53
N ALA A 128 16.41 -7.07 -12.99
CA ALA A 128 15.68 -6.02 -13.71
C ALA A 128 15.40 -4.79 -12.84
N ALA A 129 15.32 -4.94 -11.52
CA ALA A 129 15.09 -3.85 -10.56
C ALA A 129 16.30 -2.90 -10.43
N LYS A 130 17.49 -3.36 -10.79
CA LYS A 130 18.74 -2.55 -10.80
C LYS A 130 19.08 -1.87 -9.46
N GLY A 131 18.63 -2.42 -8.33
CA GLY A 131 18.84 -1.85 -7.00
C GLY A 131 18.11 -0.52 -6.75
N ARG A 132 17.07 -0.22 -7.52
CA ARG A 132 16.33 1.07 -7.45
C ARG A 132 15.07 0.99 -6.60
N PHE A 133 14.89 -0.07 -5.83
CA PHE A 133 13.66 -0.27 -5.05
C PHE A 133 13.98 -0.64 -3.61
N SER A 134 13.11 -0.20 -2.73
CA SER A 134 12.98 -0.66 -1.35
C SER A 134 11.53 -1.01 -1.08
N ALA A 135 11.26 -1.86 -0.09
CA ALA A 135 9.90 -2.29 0.21
C ALA A 135 9.46 -1.89 1.61
N LEU A 136 8.23 -1.41 1.74
CA LEU A 136 7.49 -1.39 2.99
C LEU A 136 6.75 -2.71 3.15
N CYS A 137 6.76 -3.26 4.35
CA CYS A 137 5.96 -4.43 4.66
C CYS A 137 4.50 -4.06 4.94
N GLN A 138 3.62 -5.05 4.96
CA GLN A 138 2.27 -4.97 5.54
C GLN A 138 2.16 -5.92 6.73
N VAL A 139 1.20 -5.66 7.62
CA VAL A 139 0.99 -6.41 8.86
C VAL A 139 -0.50 -6.63 9.11
N PRO A 140 -0.90 -7.67 9.86
CA PRO A 140 -2.31 -7.93 10.23
C PRO A 140 -2.72 -7.04 11.42
N LEU A 141 -2.96 -5.74 11.16
CA LEU A 141 -3.13 -4.71 12.20
C LEU A 141 -4.40 -4.90 13.06
N GLN A 142 -5.32 -5.76 12.67
CA GLN A 142 -6.47 -6.15 13.48
C GLN A 142 -6.09 -6.94 14.76
N ASP A 143 -4.85 -7.43 14.86
CA ASP A 143 -4.28 -8.01 16.08
C ASP A 143 -2.86 -7.45 16.28
N VAL A 144 -2.74 -6.48 17.16
CA VAL A 144 -1.50 -5.72 17.39
C VAL A 144 -0.32 -6.62 17.77
N SER A 145 -0.55 -7.64 18.59
CA SER A 145 0.51 -8.58 18.99
C SER A 145 1.08 -9.34 17.79
N THR A 146 0.21 -9.80 16.89
CA THR A 146 0.64 -10.48 15.66
C THR A 146 1.26 -9.48 14.67
N ALA A 147 0.73 -8.26 14.59
CA ALA A 147 1.27 -7.21 13.75
C ALA A 147 2.71 -6.85 14.14
N CYS A 148 3.01 -6.71 15.43
CA CYS A 148 4.37 -6.45 15.93
C CYS A 148 5.34 -7.58 15.53
N ARG A 149 4.95 -8.84 15.70
CA ARG A 149 5.80 -9.97 15.30
C ARG A 149 6.09 -9.99 13.79
N VAL A 150 5.04 -9.81 12.98
CA VAL A 150 5.21 -9.77 11.51
C VAL A 150 6.07 -8.58 11.08
N LEU A 151 5.94 -7.43 11.75
CA LEU A 151 6.79 -6.27 11.51
C LEU A 151 8.26 -6.56 11.83
N GLU A 152 8.55 -7.16 13.00
CA GLU A 152 9.92 -7.51 13.39
C GLU A 152 10.54 -8.49 12.39
N GLU A 153 9.80 -9.55 12.00
CA GLU A 153 10.23 -10.51 10.97
C GLU A 153 10.56 -9.80 9.65
N ALA A 154 9.69 -8.89 9.21
CA ALA A 154 9.86 -8.15 7.96
C ALA A 154 11.05 -7.19 8.00
N MET A 155 11.21 -6.43 9.09
CA MET A 155 12.36 -5.53 9.26
C MET A 155 13.68 -6.30 9.30
N ALA A 156 13.71 -7.45 9.97
CA ALA A 156 14.88 -8.32 9.99
C ALA A 156 15.22 -8.91 8.60
N SER A 157 14.21 -9.08 7.75
CA SER A 157 14.36 -9.57 6.37
C SER A 157 14.81 -8.49 5.37
N GLY A 158 14.78 -7.19 5.74
CA GLY A 158 15.30 -6.11 4.90
C GLY A 158 14.26 -5.09 4.42
N HIS A 159 13.04 -5.12 4.92
CA HIS A 159 12.08 -4.03 4.69
C HIS A 159 12.55 -2.74 5.36
N VAL A 160 12.18 -1.60 4.77
CA VAL A 160 12.62 -0.27 5.24
C VAL A 160 11.57 0.44 6.10
N GLY A 161 10.46 -0.22 6.39
CA GLY A 161 9.36 0.30 7.18
C GLY A 161 8.07 -0.48 6.91
N VAL A 162 6.94 0.06 7.34
CA VAL A 162 5.61 -0.58 7.22
C VAL A 162 4.59 0.35 6.58
N GLN A 163 3.71 -0.22 5.74
CA GLN A 163 2.47 0.44 5.30
C GLN A 163 1.31 -0.12 6.10
N ILE A 164 0.49 0.76 6.66
CA ILE A 164 -0.76 0.43 7.37
C ILE A 164 -1.94 1.19 6.78
N GLY A 165 -3.15 0.76 7.10
CA GLY A 165 -4.36 1.52 6.83
C GLY A 165 -4.55 2.66 7.83
N ASN A 166 -5.46 3.54 7.51
CA ASN A 166 -5.81 4.71 8.34
C ASN A 166 -6.77 4.36 9.50
N HIS A 167 -7.37 3.19 9.49
CA HIS A 167 -8.24 2.65 10.55
C HIS A 167 -8.29 1.12 10.48
N VAL A 168 -8.78 0.47 11.51
CA VAL A 168 -9.05 -0.97 11.57
C VAL A 168 -10.51 -1.18 11.96
N GLY A 169 -11.35 -1.59 11.03
CA GLY A 169 -12.79 -1.65 11.27
C GLY A 169 -13.34 -0.26 11.64
N LYS A 170 -13.79 -0.09 12.89
CA LYS A 170 -14.28 1.17 13.42
C LYS A 170 -13.25 1.94 14.27
N GLU A 171 -12.07 1.35 14.45
CA GLU A 171 -11.05 1.87 15.34
C GLU A 171 -10.06 2.74 14.57
N ASP A 172 -10.05 4.04 14.88
CA ASP A 172 -9.08 4.99 14.35
C ASP A 172 -7.70 4.84 15.00
N LEU A 173 -6.65 5.30 14.30
CA LEU A 173 -5.25 5.19 14.76
C LEU A 173 -4.96 5.87 16.12
N GLY A 174 -5.87 6.68 16.61
CA GLY A 174 -5.80 7.28 17.96
C GLY A 174 -6.15 6.32 19.10
N GLN A 175 -6.69 5.14 18.83
CA GLN A 175 -7.04 4.16 19.85
C GLN A 175 -5.79 3.60 20.56
N PRO A 176 -5.89 3.28 21.87
CA PRO A 176 -4.73 2.88 22.67
C PRO A 176 -3.90 1.77 22.07
N GLU A 177 -4.53 0.70 21.59
CA GLU A 177 -3.85 -0.48 21.04
C GLU A 177 -3.09 -0.13 19.73
N LEU A 178 -3.66 0.76 18.89
CA LEU A 178 -3.00 1.21 17.66
C LEU A 178 -1.86 2.20 17.97
N VAL A 179 -2.00 3.02 19.01
CA VAL A 179 -0.91 3.85 19.54
C VAL A 179 0.24 2.99 20.08
N ASP A 180 -0.06 1.85 20.72
CA ASP A 180 0.95 0.89 21.17
C ASP A 180 1.71 0.29 19.98
N PHE A 181 1.02 -0.09 18.89
CA PHE A 181 1.67 -0.53 17.66
C PHE A 181 2.59 0.55 17.07
N LEU A 182 2.11 1.80 16.97
CA LEU A 182 2.93 2.91 16.47
C LEU A 182 4.13 3.19 17.37
N SER A 183 3.98 3.04 18.69
CA SER A 183 5.08 3.15 19.65
C SER A 183 6.09 2.03 19.48
N HIS A 184 5.63 0.81 19.18
CA HIS A 184 6.50 -0.31 18.83
C HIS A 184 7.29 -0.02 17.54
N CYS A 185 6.65 0.49 16.49
CA CYS A 185 7.34 0.93 15.26
C CYS A 185 8.48 1.91 15.59
N ALA A 186 8.23 2.90 16.45
CA ALA A 186 9.25 3.86 16.87
C ALA A 186 10.41 3.19 17.62
N SER A 187 10.12 2.19 18.47
CA SER A 187 11.11 1.49 19.30
C SER A 187 12.12 0.69 18.47
N ILE A 188 11.68 0.12 17.35
CA ILE A 188 12.53 -0.63 16.41
C ILE A 188 13.00 0.21 15.22
N GLY A 189 12.67 1.51 15.18
CA GLY A 189 13.09 2.43 14.13
C GLY A 189 12.39 2.23 12.79
N ALA A 190 11.21 1.58 12.75
CA ALA A 190 10.43 1.36 11.54
C ALA A 190 9.59 2.59 11.18
N PRO A 191 9.85 3.28 10.03
CA PRO A 191 8.96 4.29 9.51
C PRO A 191 7.60 3.71 9.12
N VAL A 192 6.56 4.52 9.28
CA VAL A 192 5.17 4.12 9.02
C VAL A 192 4.58 4.99 7.91
N LEU A 193 4.08 4.36 6.85
CA LEU A 193 3.23 4.98 5.84
C LEU A 193 1.78 4.62 6.14
N VAL A 194 0.97 5.61 6.46
CA VAL A 194 -0.48 5.45 6.63
C VAL A 194 -1.15 5.68 5.30
N HIS A 195 -1.85 4.67 4.80
CA HIS A 195 -2.56 4.72 3.52
C HIS A 195 -4.06 4.52 3.75
N PRO A 196 -4.92 5.39 3.20
CA PRO A 196 -6.37 5.20 3.30
C PRO A 196 -6.80 3.91 2.59
N TRP A 197 -7.68 3.17 3.24
CA TRP A 197 -8.27 1.93 2.73
C TRP A 197 -9.71 1.83 3.20
N ASP A 198 -10.49 0.88 2.67
CA ASP A 198 -11.90 0.67 3.02
C ASP A 198 -12.70 1.98 3.12
N MET A 199 -12.58 2.78 2.05
CA MET A 199 -13.04 4.16 2.01
C MET A 199 -14.53 4.26 2.27
N CYS A 200 -14.92 5.22 3.11
CA CYS A 200 -16.32 5.52 3.38
C CYS A 200 -17.09 5.83 2.09
N ASN A 201 -18.30 5.32 2.02
CA ASN A 201 -19.23 5.63 0.95
C ASN A 201 -20.65 5.85 1.54
N PRO A 202 -20.88 7.01 2.20
CA PRO A 202 -22.13 7.28 2.89
C PRO A 202 -23.31 7.18 1.92
N GLU A 203 -24.21 6.24 2.20
CA GLU A 203 -25.42 5.99 1.41
C GLU A 203 -25.17 5.81 -0.10
N GLY A 204 -23.98 5.33 -0.49
CA GLY A 204 -23.61 5.13 -1.88
C GLY A 204 -23.31 6.40 -2.68
N ARG A 205 -23.21 7.56 -2.06
CA ARG A 205 -23.01 8.86 -2.73
C ARG A 205 -21.69 9.00 -3.47
N LEU A 206 -20.69 8.19 -3.13
CA LEU A 206 -19.36 8.22 -3.76
C LEU A 206 -19.19 7.10 -4.79
N SER A 207 -20.25 6.42 -5.22
CA SER A 207 -20.16 5.28 -6.16
C SER A 207 -19.81 5.69 -7.59
N ASP A 208 -20.25 6.88 -8.02
CA ASP A 208 -20.02 7.35 -9.38
C ASP A 208 -18.74 8.18 -9.53
N HIS A 209 -18.28 8.36 -10.76
CA HIS A 209 -17.21 9.29 -11.15
C HIS A 209 -15.88 9.10 -10.38
N MET A 210 -15.59 7.89 -9.95
CA MET A 210 -14.37 7.60 -9.15
C MET A 210 -14.30 8.40 -7.82
N MET A 211 -15.45 8.87 -7.30
CA MET A 211 -15.46 9.71 -6.10
C MET A 211 -14.96 9.00 -4.85
N GLN A 212 -14.99 7.66 -4.78
CA GLN A 212 -14.34 6.94 -3.68
C GLN A 212 -12.82 7.21 -3.63
N TRP A 213 -12.18 7.39 -4.79
CA TRP A 213 -10.75 7.69 -4.86
C TRP A 213 -10.44 9.18 -4.81
N THR A 214 -11.28 10.02 -5.44
CA THR A 214 -11.01 11.46 -5.51
C THR A 214 -11.50 12.23 -4.30
N VAL A 215 -12.49 11.71 -3.57
CA VAL A 215 -13.10 12.34 -2.39
C VAL A 215 -12.94 11.45 -1.15
N GLY A 216 -13.35 10.17 -1.23
CA GLY A 216 -13.32 9.25 -0.10
C GLY A 216 -11.91 9.04 0.45
N MET A 217 -10.94 8.81 -0.42
CA MET A 217 -9.56 8.56 -0.03
C MET A 217 -8.90 9.73 0.73
N PRO A 218 -8.95 10.99 0.26
CA PRO A 218 -8.50 12.13 1.04
C PRO A 218 -9.31 12.34 2.34
N LEU A 219 -10.60 12.08 2.32
CA LEU A 219 -11.46 12.19 3.51
C LEU A 219 -11.02 11.21 4.61
N GLU A 220 -10.73 9.97 4.26
CA GLU A 220 -10.21 8.97 5.19
C GLU A 220 -8.88 9.41 5.83
N THR A 221 -7.97 10.00 5.04
CA THR A 221 -6.73 10.56 5.58
C THR A 221 -7.02 11.70 6.57
N HIS A 222 -7.96 12.59 6.26
CA HIS A 222 -8.36 13.69 7.16
C HIS A 222 -8.98 13.15 8.46
N LEU A 223 -9.87 12.15 8.38
CA LEU A 223 -10.47 11.51 9.56
C LEU A 223 -9.38 10.94 10.47
N SER A 224 -8.44 10.18 9.90
CA SER A 224 -7.35 9.59 10.66
C SER A 224 -6.48 10.64 11.36
N VAL A 225 -6.01 11.66 10.66
CA VAL A 225 -5.17 12.72 11.24
C VAL A 225 -5.95 13.49 12.31
N THR A 226 -7.21 13.83 12.05
CA THR A 226 -8.05 14.59 12.98
C THR A 226 -8.34 13.78 14.24
N SER A 227 -8.66 12.48 14.12
CA SER A 227 -8.90 11.61 15.28
C SER A 227 -7.65 11.47 16.14
N MET A 228 -6.45 11.38 15.54
CA MET A 228 -5.18 11.33 16.27
C MET A 228 -4.89 12.64 17.01
N ILE A 229 -5.17 13.79 16.40
CA ILE A 229 -4.97 15.11 17.03
C ILE A 229 -5.94 15.29 18.19
N LEU A 230 -7.24 15.16 17.92
CA LEU A 230 -8.27 15.40 18.93
C LEU A 230 -8.28 14.34 20.05
N GLY A 231 -7.90 13.10 19.73
CA GLY A 231 -7.72 12.01 20.69
C GLY A 231 -6.42 12.07 21.49
N GLY A 232 -5.55 13.07 21.26
CA GLY A 232 -4.27 13.22 21.96
C GLY A 232 -3.27 12.09 21.65
N ALA A 233 -3.38 11.40 20.52
CA ALA A 233 -2.46 10.34 20.16
C ALA A 233 -1.03 10.85 20.00
N PHE A 234 -0.85 12.00 19.37
CA PHE A 234 0.48 12.60 19.16
C PHE A 234 1.18 13.01 20.45
N ASP A 235 0.44 13.26 21.54
CA ASP A 235 1.02 13.55 22.85
C ASP A 235 1.56 12.28 23.54
N ARG A 236 1.03 11.11 23.16
CA ARG A 236 1.42 9.79 23.70
C ARG A 236 2.51 9.11 22.87
N LEU A 237 2.59 9.43 21.58
CA LEU A 237 3.54 8.79 20.66
C LEU A 237 4.98 9.26 20.89
N PRO A 238 5.98 8.37 20.75
CA PRO A 238 7.39 8.73 20.83
C PRO A 238 7.78 9.76 19.77
N ARG A 239 8.58 10.76 20.12
CA ARG A 239 9.00 11.84 19.21
C ARG A 239 9.90 11.38 18.05
N ASN A 240 10.50 10.21 18.15
CA ASN A 240 11.32 9.60 17.09
C ASN A 240 10.49 8.79 16.08
N LEU A 241 9.18 8.65 16.27
CA LEU A 241 8.30 8.03 15.29
C LEU A 241 8.36 8.80 13.97
N LYS A 242 8.61 8.07 12.89
CA LYS A 242 8.56 8.59 11.51
C LYS A 242 7.23 8.19 10.91
N LEU A 243 6.30 9.12 10.83
CA LEU A 243 4.93 8.89 10.35
C LEU A 243 4.66 9.73 9.11
N CYS A 244 4.19 9.10 8.06
CA CYS A 244 3.80 9.73 6.80
C CYS A 244 2.38 9.32 6.44
N PHE A 245 1.56 10.26 5.99
CA PHE A 245 0.20 10.02 5.52
C PHE A 245 0.14 10.15 4.01
N ALA A 246 -0.32 9.10 3.33
CA ALA A 246 -0.57 9.12 1.91
C ALA A 246 -1.84 9.92 1.57
N HIS A 247 -1.91 10.48 0.35
CA HIS A 247 -3.03 11.26 -0.15
C HIS A 247 -3.45 12.45 0.72
N GLY A 248 -2.59 12.88 1.65
CA GLY A 248 -2.85 14.01 2.51
C GLY A 248 -2.87 15.32 1.72
N LEU A 249 -4.00 16.06 1.78
CA LEU A 249 -4.15 17.42 1.23
C LEU A 249 -3.99 17.56 -0.29
N SER A 250 -4.07 16.49 -1.04
CA SER A 250 -3.97 16.49 -2.51
C SER A 250 -5.01 17.39 -3.21
N LEU A 251 -6.08 17.76 -2.52
CA LEU A 251 -7.11 18.69 -3.03
C LEU A 251 -6.66 20.16 -3.11
N ILE A 252 -5.49 20.51 -2.58
CA ILE A 252 -4.96 21.87 -2.67
C ILE A 252 -4.36 22.17 -4.06
N HIS A 253 -4.15 21.13 -4.87
CA HIS A 253 -3.49 21.23 -6.17
C HIS A 253 -4.40 20.88 -7.36
N ILE A 254 -5.73 20.83 -7.17
CA ILE A 254 -6.71 20.68 -8.25
C ILE A 254 -7.18 22.05 -8.70
#